data_7b04a0080ea4e244a06ee4d282f30e86
#
_entry.id   7b04a0080ea4e244a06ee4d282f30e86
#
_cell.length_a   1.000
_cell.length_b   1.000
_cell.length_c   1.000
_cell.angle_alpha   90.00
_cell.angle_beta   90.00
_cell.angle_gamma   90.00
#
_symmetry.space_group_name_H-M   'P 1'
#
loop_
_entity.id
_entity.type
_entity.pdbx_description
1 polymer ?
#
loop_
_entity_poly.entity_id
_entity_poly.type
_entity_poly.pdbx_seq_one_letter_code
_entity_poly.pdbx_strand_id
1 'polypeptide(L)'
;MVAALTISLLYARFLIPLVCAHWLRPADAEAAESAAGWLGRLAEQYHRAIARALSRPVRFAAIVCLVLALAGSFAWYKVPSGFMPKMDEGGFILDYKAQPGAALSDTDGLLRQVEAIIQSTPEVASYSRRTGLQLGGGLTEADEGDYFIRLKGGSRRPIEEVMGDIRGRIEKQVPGIQIETLQLMEDLIGDLTAVPQPIEIKLFGDDPVALEKTAKQVAEAIGKVNGVVEVVDGLRVAG
;
A
#
# COMPACT_ATOMS: atom_id res chain seq x y z
N MET A 1 -17.55 6.05 -13.34
CA MET A 1 -18.19 4.72 -13.28
C MET A 1 -19.65 4.73 -13.73
N VAL A 2 -20.54 5.57 -13.18
CA VAL A 2 -21.97 5.61 -13.56
C VAL A 2 -22.17 5.82 -15.07
N ALA A 3 -21.50 6.80 -15.67
CA ALA A 3 -21.58 7.06 -17.12
C ALA A 3 -21.20 5.86 -17.98
N ALA A 4 -20.12 5.14 -17.61
CA ALA A 4 -19.68 3.95 -18.33
C ALA A 4 -20.71 2.80 -18.25
N LEU A 5 -21.31 2.60 -17.09
CA LEU A 5 -22.37 1.60 -16.92
C LEU A 5 -23.63 1.96 -17.70
N THR A 6 -24.02 3.24 -17.73
CA THR A 6 -25.17 3.72 -18.50
C THR A 6 -24.96 3.53 -20.01
N ILE A 7 -23.77 3.90 -20.52
CA ILE A 7 -23.41 3.70 -21.93
C ILE A 7 -23.40 2.21 -22.27
N SER A 8 -22.83 1.37 -21.42
CA SER A 8 -22.80 -0.09 -21.60
C SER A 8 -24.20 -0.67 -21.66
N LEU A 9 -25.12 -0.21 -20.78
CA LEU A 9 -26.50 -0.64 -20.78
C LEU A 9 -27.23 -0.23 -22.06
N LEU A 10 -27.06 1.01 -22.50
CA LEU A 10 -27.66 1.51 -23.75
C LEU A 10 -27.12 0.72 -24.96
N TYR A 11 -25.82 0.45 -24.98
CA TYR A 11 -25.19 -0.34 -26.02
C TYR A 11 -25.78 -1.76 -26.09
N ALA A 12 -25.87 -2.43 -24.95
CA ALA A 12 -26.44 -3.77 -24.85
C ALA A 12 -27.93 -3.82 -25.24
N ARG A 13 -28.69 -2.79 -24.90
CA ARG A 13 -30.14 -2.78 -25.11
C ARG A 13 -30.56 -2.37 -26.52
N PHE A 14 -29.81 -1.49 -27.17
CA PHE A 14 -30.19 -0.94 -28.46
C PHE A 14 -29.27 -1.40 -29.59
N LEU A 15 -27.95 -1.32 -29.42
CA LEU A 15 -27.04 -1.60 -30.51
C LEU A 15 -26.89 -3.09 -30.80
N ILE A 16 -26.75 -3.92 -29.76
CA ILE A 16 -26.61 -5.37 -29.95
C ILE A 16 -27.82 -5.98 -30.66
N PRO A 17 -29.07 -5.75 -30.24
CA PRO A 17 -30.25 -6.26 -30.96
C PRO A 17 -30.34 -5.76 -32.40
N LEU A 18 -29.99 -4.46 -32.62
CA LEU A 18 -30.01 -3.90 -33.99
C LEU A 18 -28.99 -4.56 -34.91
N VAL A 19 -27.77 -4.76 -34.42
CA VAL A 19 -26.71 -5.44 -35.17
C VAL A 19 -27.09 -6.90 -35.42
N CYS A 20 -27.62 -7.60 -34.41
CA CYS A 20 -28.12 -8.96 -34.59
C CYS A 20 -29.23 -9.07 -35.59
N ALA A 21 -30.21 -8.14 -35.59
CA ALA A 21 -31.31 -8.13 -36.54
C ALA A 21 -30.87 -7.87 -37.97
N HIS A 22 -29.74 -7.17 -38.17
CA HIS A 22 -29.23 -6.82 -39.50
C HIS A 22 -28.23 -7.85 -40.04
N TRP A 23 -27.47 -8.50 -39.21
CA TRP A 23 -26.39 -9.42 -39.59
C TRP A 23 -26.74 -10.90 -39.49
N LEU A 24 -27.61 -11.28 -38.52
CA LEU A 24 -28.01 -12.66 -38.35
C LEU A 24 -29.12 -13.02 -39.37
N ARG A 25 -28.94 -14.09 -40.11
CA ARG A 25 -29.93 -14.65 -41.00
C ARG A 25 -30.71 -15.75 -40.31
N PRO A 26 -31.97 -15.99 -40.68
CA PRO A 26 -32.75 -17.11 -40.11
C PRO A 26 -32.04 -18.46 -40.14
N ALA A 27 -31.31 -18.72 -41.23
CA ALA A 27 -30.49 -19.94 -41.41
C ALA A 27 -29.38 -20.10 -40.36
N ASP A 28 -28.85 -18.99 -39.80
CA ASP A 28 -27.81 -19.02 -38.76
C ASP A 28 -28.40 -19.47 -37.40
N ALA A 29 -29.68 -19.18 -37.18
CA ALA A 29 -30.41 -19.64 -36.01
C ALA A 29 -30.69 -21.15 -36.05
N GLU A 30 -31.12 -21.68 -37.22
CA GLU A 30 -31.33 -23.12 -37.42
C GLU A 30 -30.00 -23.91 -37.35
N ALA A 31 -28.92 -23.35 -37.89
CA ALA A 31 -27.59 -23.92 -37.78
C ALA A 31 -27.07 -23.94 -36.35
N ALA A 32 -27.37 -22.91 -35.56
CA ALA A 32 -27.01 -22.84 -34.12
C ALA A 32 -27.81 -23.86 -33.28
N GLU A 33 -29.08 -24.09 -33.57
CA GLU A 33 -29.87 -25.15 -32.92
C GLU A 33 -29.36 -26.57 -33.26
N SER A 34 -28.95 -26.80 -34.49
CA SER A 34 -28.39 -28.10 -34.92
C SER A 34 -26.95 -28.33 -34.41
N ALA A 35 -26.17 -27.25 -34.19
CA ALA A 35 -24.83 -27.30 -33.62
C ALA A 35 -24.79 -27.48 -32.10
N ALA A 36 -25.94 -27.67 -31.46
CA ALA A 36 -26.16 -27.63 -30.00
C ALA A 36 -25.66 -28.86 -29.21
N GLY A 37 -24.58 -29.52 -29.61
CA GLY A 37 -24.07 -30.68 -28.88
C GLY A 37 -23.78 -30.45 -27.40
N TRP A 38 -22.88 -29.54 -27.04
CA TRP A 38 -22.56 -29.25 -25.64
C TRP A 38 -23.36 -28.06 -25.07
N LEU A 39 -23.63 -27.05 -25.88
CA LEU A 39 -24.44 -25.87 -25.54
C LEU A 39 -25.89 -26.27 -25.24
N GLY A 40 -26.51 -27.17 -26.04
CA GLY A 40 -27.83 -27.70 -25.75
C GLY A 40 -27.91 -28.46 -24.41
N ARG A 41 -26.89 -29.27 -24.12
CA ARG A 41 -26.79 -29.93 -22.80
C ARG A 41 -26.66 -28.94 -21.66
N LEU A 42 -25.88 -27.88 -21.83
CA LEU A 42 -25.71 -26.84 -20.84
C LEU A 42 -27.02 -26.05 -20.63
N ALA A 43 -27.69 -25.68 -21.73
CA ALA A 43 -28.98 -24.99 -21.68
C ALA A 43 -30.05 -25.83 -20.96
N GLU A 44 -30.09 -27.12 -21.23
CA GLU A 44 -31.05 -28.01 -20.55
C GLU A 44 -30.73 -28.23 -19.07
N GLN A 45 -29.44 -28.31 -18.69
CA GLN A 45 -29.02 -28.32 -17.30
C GLN A 45 -29.38 -27.00 -16.58
N TYR A 46 -29.18 -25.87 -17.24
CA TYR A 46 -29.57 -24.57 -16.75
C TYR A 46 -31.09 -24.44 -16.55
N HIS A 47 -31.88 -24.84 -17.53
CA HIS A 47 -33.34 -24.88 -17.42
C HIS A 47 -33.81 -25.75 -16.24
N ARG A 48 -33.24 -26.93 -16.08
CA ARG A 48 -33.55 -27.82 -14.98
C ARG A 48 -33.15 -27.23 -13.61
N ALA A 49 -31.99 -26.53 -13.55
CA ALA A 49 -31.54 -25.87 -12.33
C ALA A 49 -32.47 -24.72 -11.94
N ILE A 50 -32.84 -23.86 -12.90
CA ILE A 50 -33.80 -22.76 -12.67
C ILE A 50 -35.17 -23.30 -12.26
N ALA A 51 -35.67 -24.29 -12.95
CA ALA A 51 -36.98 -24.90 -12.61
C ALA A 51 -36.99 -25.43 -11.16
N ARG A 52 -35.91 -26.07 -10.70
CA ARG A 52 -35.75 -26.51 -9.30
C ARG A 52 -35.67 -25.34 -8.33
N ALA A 53 -34.93 -24.28 -8.68
CA ALA A 53 -34.80 -23.08 -7.86
C ALA A 53 -36.19 -22.41 -7.68
N LEU A 54 -36.91 -22.25 -8.79
CA LEU A 54 -38.23 -21.61 -8.78
C LEU A 54 -39.33 -22.48 -8.17
N SER A 55 -39.20 -23.80 -8.16
CA SER A 55 -40.19 -24.69 -7.50
C SER A 55 -40.20 -24.54 -5.99
N ARG A 56 -39.10 -24.08 -5.37
CA ARG A 56 -39.01 -23.87 -3.91
C ARG A 56 -38.22 -22.58 -3.60
N PRO A 57 -38.77 -21.42 -3.95
CA PRO A 57 -38.04 -20.15 -3.93
C PRO A 57 -37.51 -19.77 -2.55
N VAL A 58 -38.27 -20.02 -1.50
CA VAL A 58 -37.85 -19.71 -0.12
C VAL A 58 -36.63 -20.56 0.31
N ARG A 59 -36.64 -21.86 -0.03
CA ARG A 59 -35.49 -22.72 0.30
C ARG A 59 -34.24 -22.35 -0.51
N PHE A 60 -34.40 -22.03 -1.78
CA PHE A 60 -33.30 -21.56 -2.63
C PHE A 60 -32.74 -20.26 -2.10
N ALA A 61 -33.55 -19.27 -1.78
CA ALA A 61 -33.12 -18.01 -1.19
C ALA A 61 -32.39 -18.24 0.15
N ALA A 62 -32.92 -19.11 1.02
CA ALA A 62 -32.25 -19.43 2.29
C ALA A 62 -30.88 -20.07 2.10
N ILE A 63 -30.71 -20.98 1.12
CA ILE A 63 -29.42 -21.59 0.80
C ILE A 63 -28.44 -20.54 0.26
N VAL A 64 -28.88 -19.69 -0.65
CA VAL A 64 -28.05 -18.59 -1.20
C VAL A 64 -27.61 -17.63 -0.08
N CYS A 65 -28.54 -17.21 0.77
CA CYS A 65 -28.22 -16.35 1.92
C CYS A 65 -27.21 -17.02 2.87
N LEU A 66 -27.41 -18.31 3.14
CA LEU A 66 -26.50 -19.07 4.00
C LEU A 66 -25.08 -19.14 3.39
N VAL A 67 -24.97 -19.46 2.09
CA VAL A 67 -23.69 -19.51 1.39
C VAL A 67 -23.00 -18.14 1.40
N LEU A 68 -23.75 -17.08 1.12
CA LEU A 68 -23.22 -15.71 1.17
C LEU A 68 -22.78 -15.31 2.58
N ALA A 69 -23.55 -15.66 3.61
CA ALA A 69 -23.19 -15.40 4.99
C ALA A 69 -21.92 -16.15 5.40
N LEU A 70 -21.78 -17.43 5.02
CA LEU A 70 -20.58 -18.23 5.28
C LEU A 70 -19.37 -17.66 4.51
N ALA A 71 -19.54 -17.32 3.24
CA ALA A 71 -18.48 -16.71 2.43
C ALA A 71 -18.05 -15.34 2.98
N GLY A 72 -19.03 -14.51 3.38
CA GLY A 72 -18.76 -13.21 3.99
C GLY A 72 -18.05 -13.35 5.35
N SER A 73 -18.47 -14.29 6.18
CA SER A 73 -17.81 -14.57 7.45
C SER A 73 -16.36 -15.08 7.23
N PHE A 74 -16.18 -15.98 6.28
CA PHE A 74 -14.84 -16.46 5.92
C PHE A 74 -13.93 -15.33 5.41
N ALA A 75 -14.47 -14.48 4.53
CA ALA A 75 -13.74 -13.30 4.05
C ALA A 75 -13.37 -12.36 5.19
N TRP A 76 -14.31 -12.09 6.10
CA TRP A 76 -14.09 -11.24 7.27
C TRP A 76 -12.92 -11.71 8.14
N TYR A 77 -12.80 -13.03 8.36
CA TYR A 77 -11.72 -13.60 9.18
C TYR A 77 -10.40 -13.78 8.45
N LYS A 78 -10.41 -13.94 7.13
CA LYS A 78 -9.21 -14.29 6.35
C LYS A 78 -8.62 -13.14 5.54
N VAL A 79 -9.43 -12.16 5.16
CA VAL A 79 -8.97 -11.02 4.38
C VAL A 79 -8.50 -9.95 5.35
N PRO A 80 -7.20 -9.62 5.35
CA PRO A 80 -6.71 -8.52 6.16
C PRO A 80 -7.38 -7.21 5.71
N SER A 81 -7.85 -6.43 6.68
CA SER A 81 -8.42 -5.12 6.41
C SER A 81 -7.36 -4.05 6.66
N GLY A 82 -7.24 -3.12 5.74
CA GLY A 82 -6.33 -1.99 5.83
C GLY A 82 -6.78 -0.85 4.94
N PHE A 83 -6.22 0.33 5.16
CA PHE A 83 -6.54 1.50 4.34
C PHE A 83 -6.09 1.29 2.88
N MET A 84 -4.94 0.69 2.69
CA MET A 84 -4.41 0.31 1.38
C MET A 84 -3.81 -1.09 1.41
N PRO A 85 -3.91 -1.86 0.31
CA PRO A 85 -3.18 -3.11 0.21
C PRO A 85 -1.67 -2.80 0.18
N LYS A 86 -0.88 -3.67 0.81
CA LYS A 86 0.58 -3.61 0.69
C LYS A 86 0.97 -3.80 -0.77
N MET A 87 1.53 -2.78 -1.37
CA MET A 87 2.01 -2.77 -2.75
C MET A 87 3.52 -2.59 -2.74
N ASP A 88 4.20 -3.22 -3.67
CA ASP A 88 5.60 -2.98 -3.92
C ASP A 88 5.73 -1.91 -5.02
N GLU A 89 6.05 -0.69 -4.61
CA GLU A 89 6.11 0.47 -5.51
C GLU A 89 7.41 0.54 -6.32
N GLY A 90 8.35 -0.36 -6.05
CA GLY A 90 9.63 -0.40 -6.74
C GLY A 90 10.60 0.72 -6.35
N GLY A 91 10.30 1.48 -5.32
CA GLY A 91 11.13 2.52 -4.74
C GLY A 91 10.61 2.98 -3.40
N PHE A 92 11.48 3.59 -2.61
CA PHE A 92 11.15 4.09 -1.29
C PHE A 92 11.98 5.31 -0.94
N ILE A 93 11.54 6.05 0.06
CA ILE A 93 12.21 7.18 0.64
C ILE A 93 12.91 6.73 1.91
N LEU A 94 14.12 7.22 2.11
CA LEU A 94 14.86 7.08 3.34
C LEU A 94 15.16 8.49 3.84
N ASP A 95 14.37 8.93 4.81
CA ASP A 95 14.60 10.17 5.51
C ASP A 95 15.74 9.98 6.52
N TYR A 96 16.56 11.01 6.65
CA TYR A 96 17.65 10.99 7.61
C TYR A 96 17.71 12.27 8.41
N LYS A 97 18.18 12.11 9.65
CA LYS A 97 18.45 13.19 10.55
C LYS A 97 19.76 12.93 11.30
N ALA A 98 20.72 13.80 11.10
CA ALA A 98 21.97 13.79 11.86
C ALA A 98 21.79 14.50 13.20
N GLN A 99 22.86 14.64 13.96
CA GLN A 99 22.79 15.37 15.25
C GLN A 99 22.46 16.85 15.00
N PRO A 100 21.54 17.44 15.80
CA PRO A 100 21.18 18.85 15.66
C PRO A 100 22.39 19.76 15.72
N GLY A 101 22.50 20.69 14.75
CA GLY A 101 23.62 21.63 14.64
C GLY A 101 24.90 21.03 14.08
N ALA A 102 24.87 19.80 13.55
CA ALA A 102 26.02 19.24 12.86
C ALA A 102 26.41 20.08 11.64
N ALA A 103 27.70 20.26 11.42
CA ALA A 103 28.16 20.94 10.20
C ALA A 103 27.84 20.09 8.96
N LEU A 104 27.56 20.74 7.85
CA LEU A 104 27.27 20.05 6.59
C LEU A 104 28.38 19.05 6.20
N SER A 105 29.65 19.35 6.50
CA SER A 105 30.78 18.45 6.24
C SER A 105 30.69 17.15 7.05
N ASP A 106 30.24 17.23 8.28
CA ASP A 106 30.14 16.09 9.18
C ASP A 106 28.94 15.22 8.80
N THR A 107 27.82 15.87 8.50
CA THR A 107 26.65 15.22 7.92
C THR A 107 27.01 14.49 6.62
N ASP A 108 27.73 15.14 5.69
CA ASP A 108 28.18 14.52 4.42
C ASP A 108 29.09 13.30 4.66
N GLY A 109 29.94 13.35 5.67
CA GLY A 109 30.79 12.22 6.08
C GLY A 109 29.98 10.97 6.51
N LEU A 110 28.90 11.17 7.27
CA LEU A 110 27.97 10.10 7.66
C LEU A 110 27.18 9.59 6.46
N LEU A 111 26.68 10.51 5.63
CA LEU A 111 25.87 10.18 4.46
C LEU A 111 26.64 9.38 3.41
N ARG A 112 27.93 9.59 3.25
CA ARG A 112 28.78 8.74 2.38
C ARG A 112 28.86 7.30 2.86
N GLN A 113 28.79 7.05 4.18
CA GLN A 113 28.73 5.68 4.70
C GLN A 113 27.36 5.06 4.41
N VAL A 114 26.27 5.84 4.53
CA VAL A 114 24.92 5.41 4.12
C VAL A 114 24.90 5.07 2.62
N GLU A 115 25.49 5.92 1.78
CA GLU A 115 25.58 5.68 0.33
C GLU A 115 26.32 4.38 0.00
N ALA A 116 27.40 4.08 0.70
CA ALA A 116 28.13 2.82 0.51
C ALA A 116 27.25 1.60 0.81
N ILE A 117 26.39 1.69 1.83
CA ILE A 117 25.42 0.64 2.16
C ILE A 117 24.38 0.50 1.05
N ILE A 118 23.80 1.62 0.60
CA ILE A 118 22.81 1.65 -0.48
C ILE A 118 23.39 1.05 -1.76
N GLN A 119 24.60 1.48 -2.17
CA GLN A 119 25.29 1.00 -3.38
C GLN A 119 25.65 -0.48 -3.32
N SER A 120 25.96 -1.00 -2.13
CA SER A 120 26.30 -2.41 -1.95
C SER A 120 25.08 -3.33 -1.93
N THR A 121 23.83 -2.78 -1.94
CA THR A 121 22.59 -3.55 -1.94
C THR A 121 22.24 -3.94 -3.38
N PRO A 122 22.20 -5.24 -3.72
CA PRO A 122 22.07 -5.70 -5.11
C PRO A 122 20.77 -5.27 -5.80
N GLU A 123 19.70 -5.11 -5.03
CA GLU A 123 18.37 -4.74 -5.51
C GLU A 123 18.25 -3.27 -5.88
N VAL A 124 19.18 -2.41 -5.44
CA VAL A 124 19.14 -0.98 -5.76
C VAL A 124 19.55 -0.75 -7.21
N ALA A 125 18.73 -0.01 -7.94
CA ALA A 125 19.01 0.40 -9.32
C ALA A 125 19.68 1.77 -9.38
N SER A 126 19.16 2.73 -8.61
CA SER A 126 19.69 4.10 -8.52
C SER A 126 19.17 4.76 -7.24
N TYR A 127 19.86 5.80 -6.82
CA TYR A 127 19.40 6.65 -5.73
C TYR A 127 19.74 8.12 -6.03
N SER A 128 19.03 9.02 -5.37
CA SER A 128 19.35 10.44 -5.32
C SER A 128 19.29 10.92 -3.89
N ARG A 129 20.17 11.83 -3.51
CA ARG A 129 20.19 12.44 -2.18
C ARG A 129 19.80 13.90 -2.26
N ARG A 130 19.03 14.36 -1.30
CA ARG A 130 18.77 15.77 -1.04
C ARG A 130 19.16 16.08 0.40
N THR A 131 19.79 17.21 0.62
CA THR A 131 20.21 17.70 1.96
C THR A 131 19.68 19.11 2.12
N GLY A 132 19.06 19.41 3.26
CA GLY A 132 18.37 20.68 3.49
C GLY A 132 17.05 20.83 2.72
N LEU A 133 16.55 19.75 2.15
CA LEU A 133 15.30 19.70 1.39
C LEU A 133 14.70 18.30 1.48
N GLN A 134 13.37 18.21 1.64
CA GLN A 134 12.63 16.95 1.64
C GLN A 134 11.70 16.82 0.45
N LEU A 135 11.17 15.60 0.21
CA LEU A 135 10.12 15.36 -0.77
C LEU A 135 8.91 16.23 -0.43
N GLY A 136 8.35 16.91 -1.45
CA GLY A 136 7.32 17.94 -1.19
C GLY A 136 7.83 19.37 -1.22
N GLY A 137 9.16 19.60 -1.21
CA GLY A 137 9.78 20.92 -1.35
C GLY A 137 9.91 21.70 -0.05
N GLY A 138 9.69 21.05 1.09
CA GLY A 138 9.97 21.64 2.40
C GLY A 138 11.47 21.89 2.58
N LEU A 139 11.83 23.12 3.01
CA LEU A 139 13.20 23.44 3.42
C LEU A 139 13.44 22.89 4.82
N THR A 140 14.54 22.16 5.00
CA THR A 140 14.96 21.61 6.28
C THR A 140 16.32 22.13 6.67
N GLU A 141 16.79 21.79 7.85
CA GLU A 141 18.15 22.14 8.30
C GLU A 141 19.20 21.34 7.51
N ALA A 142 20.46 21.77 7.61
CA ALA A 142 21.57 21.12 6.89
C ALA A 142 21.89 19.68 7.37
N ASP A 143 21.38 19.30 8.52
CA ASP A 143 21.50 17.99 9.16
C ASP A 143 20.32 17.06 8.83
N GLU A 144 19.34 17.52 8.06
CA GLU A 144 18.18 16.75 7.64
C GLU A 144 18.09 16.66 6.11
N GLY A 145 17.46 15.58 5.62
CA GLY A 145 17.19 15.39 4.20
C GLY A 145 16.72 13.98 3.90
N ASP A 146 16.69 13.64 2.64
CA ASP A 146 16.21 12.33 2.19
C ASP A 146 17.03 11.70 1.08
N TYR A 147 16.86 10.40 0.94
CA TYR A 147 17.26 9.62 -0.22
C TYR A 147 16.02 9.09 -0.92
N PHE A 148 15.92 9.32 -2.19
CA PHE A 148 14.99 8.59 -3.05
C PHE A 148 15.73 7.37 -3.64
N ILE A 149 15.30 6.17 -3.26
CA ILE A 149 15.94 4.91 -3.65
C ILE A 149 15.00 4.16 -4.58
N ARG A 150 15.49 3.91 -5.80
CA ARG A 150 14.77 3.12 -6.80
C ARG A 150 15.34 1.71 -6.83
N LEU A 151 14.45 0.71 -6.79
CA LEU A 151 14.82 -0.70 -6.90
C LEU A 151 14.73 -1.20 -8.34
N LYS A 152 15.50 -2.26 -8.62
CA LYS A 152 15.47 -2.95 -9.92
C LYS A 152 14.12 -3.63 -10.10
N GLY A 153 13.61 -3.60 -11.33
CA GLY A 153 12.43 -4.37 -11.71
C GLY A 153 12.74 -5.86 -11.85
N GLY A 154 11.70 -6.69 -11.82
CA GLY A 154 11.80 -8.14 -11.99
C GLY A 154 11.82 -8.92 -10.67
N SER A 155 12.38 -10.14 -10.70
CA SER A 155 12.44 -11.00 -9.51
C SER A 155 13.51 -10.47 -8.55
N ARG A 156 13.08 -9.98 -7.39
CA ARG A 156 13.92 -9.50 -6.28
C ARG A 156 13.24 -9.79 -4.95
N ARG A 157 13.94 -9.57 -3.85
CA ARG A 157 13.32 -9.60 -2.51
C ARG A 157 12.19 -8.58 -2.42
N PRO A 158 11.14 -8.83 -1.62
CA PRO A 158 10.10 -7.85 -1.31
C PRO A 158 10.70 -6.54 -0.81
N ILE A 159 10.07 -5.40 -1.17
CA ILE A 159 10.58 -4.07 -0.81
C ILE A 159 10.77 -3.90 0.71
N GLU A 160 9.86 -4.46 1.51
CA GLU A 160 9.93 -4.40 2.98
C GLU A 160 11.18 -5.09 3.54
N GLU A 161 11.60 -6.21 2.94
CA GLU A 161 12.83 -6.91 3.33
C GLU A 161 14.08 -6.11 2.97
N VAL A 162 14.07 -5.47 1.80
CA VAL A 162 15.18 -4.62 1.34
C VAL A 162 15.30 -3.38 2.22
N MET A 163 14.18 -2.73 2.53
CA MET A 163 14.13 -1.59 3.46
C MET A 163 14.66 -1.97 4.84
N GLY A 164 14.19 -3.08 5.39
CA GLY A 164 14.64 -3.60 6.69
C GLY A 164 16.13 -3.97 6.74
N ASP A 165 16.67 -4.54 5.65
CA ASP A 165 18.11 -4.85 5.53
C ASP A 165 18.95 -3.58 5.50
N ILE A 166 18.59 -2.62 4.66
CA ILE A 166 19.31 -1.32 4.56
C ILE A 166 19.26 -0.60 5.91
N ARG A 167 18.09 -0.50 6.53
CA ARG A 167 17.90 0.10 7.86
C ARG A 167 18.81 -0.56 8.89
N GLY A 168 18.71 -1.88 9.05
CA GLY A 168 19.48 -2.59 10.07
C GLY A 168 20.99 -2.51 9.87
N ARG A 169 21.46 -2.32 8.63
CA ARG A 169 22.88 -2.08 8.33
C ARG A 169 23.30 -0.66 8.68
N ILE A 170 22.47 0.35 8.38
CA ILE A 170 22.77 1.74 8.71
C ILE A 170 22.81 1.93 10.22
N GLU A 171 21.81 1.45 10.95
CA GLU A 171 21.76 1.54 12.43
C GLU A 171 22.99 0.92 13.10
N LYS A 172 23.54 -0.17 12.54
CA LYS A 172 24.71 -0.85 13.09
C LYS A 172 26.04 -0.21 12.70
N GLN A 173 26.13 0.35 11.50
CA GLN A 173 27.40 0.76 10.90
C GLN A 173 27.60 2.27 10.91
N VAL A 174 26.54 3.06 10.99
CA VAL A 174 26.58 4.52 10.95
C VAL A 174 25.92 5.11 12.19
N PRO A 175 26.59 5.04 13.36
CA PRO A 175 26.05 5.64 14.58
C PRO A 175 25.97 7.17 14.47
N GLY A 176 24.92 7.76 15.05
CA GLY A 176 24.74 9.21 15.06
C GLY A 176 23.83 9.75 13.96
N ILE A 177 23.24 8.89 13.14
CA ILE A 177 22.18 9.24 12.20
C ILE A 177 20.90 8.50 12.56
N GLN A 178 19.79 9.21 12.60
CA GLN A 178 18.47 8.63 12.70
C GLN A 178 17.92 8.49 11.28
N ILE A 179 17.25 7.38 10.99
CA ILE A 179 16.67 7.14 9.69
C ILE A 179 15.23 6.64 9.83
N GLU A 180 14.42 7.02 8.85
CA GLU A 180 13.06 6.53 8.66
C GLU A 180 12.93 6.03 7.22
N THR A 181 12.21 4.94 7.00
CA THR A 181 12.06 4.36 5.67
C THR A 181 10.58 4.18 5.36
N LEU A 182 10.10 4.81 4.31
CA LEU A 182 8.69 4.82 3.90
C LEU A 182 8.58 4.54 2.40
N GLN A 183 7.50 3.87 1.99
CA GLN A 183 7.18 3.82 0.57
C GLN A 183 6.56 5.15 0.13
N LEU A 184 6.65 5.47 -1.17
CA LEU A 184 6.23 6.77 -1.73
C LEU A 184 4.78 7.15 -1.41
N MET A 185 3.85 6.20 -1.53
CA MET A 185 2.44 6.46 -1.23
C MET A 185 2.19 6.62 0.26
N GLU A 186 2.92 5.90 1.08
CA GLU A 186 2.83 6.00 2.55
C GLU A 186 3.33 7.36 3.02
N ASP A 187 4.46 7.81 2.50
CA ASP A 187 5.03 9.13 2.72
C ASP A 187 4.08 10.25 2.26
N LEU A 188 3.58 10.14 1.03
CA LEU A 188 2.63 11.13 0.49
C LEU A 188 1.33 11.22 1.31
N ILE A 189 0.82 10.10 1.80
CA ILE A 189 -0.38 10.06 2.64
C ILE A 189 -0.07 10.67 4.01
N GLY A 190 1.08 10.37 4.60
CA GLY A 190 1.56 10.98 5.83
C GLY A 190 1.59 12.49 5.76
N ASP A 191 2.17 13.03 4.69
CA ASP A 191 2.23 14.47 4.42
C ASP A 191 0.84 15.10 4.24
N LEU A 192 -0.04 14.47 3.47
CA LEU A 192 -1.40 14.97 3.21
C LEU A 192 -2.30 14.94 4.44
N THR A 193 -2.12 13.97 5.32
CA THR A 193 -2.94 13.82 6.53
C THR A 193 -2.39 14.57 7.73
N ALA A 194 -1.18 15.13 7.61
CA ALA A 194 -0.41 15.73 8.70
C ALA A 194 -0.18 14.76 9.90
N VAL A 195 -0.21 13.47 9.62
CA VAL A 195 0.11 12.40 10.57
C VAL A 195 1.23 11.57 9.92
N PRO A 196 2.48 12.01 10.07
CA PRO A 196 3.62 11.38 9.39
C PRO A 196 3.88 9.95 9.88
N GLN A 197 3.35 9.59 11.05
CA GLN A 197 3.59 8.28 11.67
C GLN A 197 2.30 7.58 12.05
N PRO A 198 2.24 6.23 11.94
CA PRO A 198 1.02 5.46 12.22
C PRO A 198 0.55 5.57 13.68
N ILE A 199 1.45 5.90 14.62
CA ILE A 199 1.13 6.08 16.03
C ILE A 199 1.80 7.36 16.53
N GLU A 200 1.00 8.33 16.93
CA GLU A 200 1.45 9.57 17.53
C GLU A 200 0.94 9.69 18.98
N ILE A 201 1.85 9.89 19.95
CA ILE A 201 1.49 10.13 21.34
C ILE A 201 1.80 11.56 21.68
N LYS A 202 0.78 12.38 21.88
CA LYS A 202 0.91 13.80 22.22
C LYS A 202 0.98 13.96 23.73
N LEU A 203 2.10 14.52 24.21
CA LEU A 203 2.30 14.89 25.63
C LEU A 203 2.09 16.40 25.77
N PHE A 204 1.31 16.78 26.77
CA PHE A 204 1.04 18.19 27.08
C PHE A 204 1.47 18.49 28.53
N GLY A 205 2.08 19.62 28.77
CA GLY A 205 2.48 20.08 30.10
C GLY A 205 3.04 21.50 30.06
N ASP A 206 2.97 22.18 31.18
CA ASP A 206 3.44 23.58 31.30
C ASP A 206 4.95 23.68 31.61
N ASP A 207 5.55 22.59 32.13
CA ASP A 207 6.98 22.55 32.44
C ASP A 207 7.76 21.82 31.34
N PRO A 208 8.59 22.53 30.55
CA PRO A 208 9.36 21.94 29.46
C PRO A 208 10.34 20.84 29.94
N VAL A 209 10.93 20.99 31.09
CA VAL A 209 11.91 20.02 31.62
C VAL A 209 11.23 18.72 32.03
N ALA A 210 10.08 18.83 32.69
CA ALA A 210 9.27 17.66 33.04
C ALA A 210 8.72 16.97 31.76
N LEU A 211 8.35 17.74 30.76
CA LEU A 211 7.85 17.24 29.46
C LEU A 211 8.94 16.45 28.74
N GLU A 212 10.16 17.01 28.66
CA GLU A 212 11.30 16.32 28.02
C GLU A 212 11.61 14.99 28.71
N LYS A 213 11.68 15.00 30.06
CA LYS A 213 11.91 13.78 30.83
C LYS A 213 10.83 12.73 30.60
N THR A 214 9.57 13.16 30.53
CA THR A 214 8.43 12.27 30.30
C THR A 214 8.46 11.71 28.88
N ALA A 215 8.79 12.53 27.89
CA ALA A 215 8.89 12.10 26.49
C ALA A 215 9.94 10.98 26.34
N LYS A 216 11.13 11.15 26.93
CA LYS A 216 12.17 10.11 26.93
C LYS A 216 11.70 8.82 27.61
N GLN A 217 11.02 8.92 28.75
CA GLN A 217 10.50 7.74 29.44
C GLN A 217 9.43 7.00 28.63
N VAL A 218 8.55 7.75 27.96
CA VAL A 218 7.51 7.19 27.09
C VAL A 218 8.15 6.51 25.87
N ALA A 219 9.13 7.16 25.23
CA ALA A 219 9.87 6.58 24.10
C ALA A 219 10.58 5.27 24.49
N GLU A 220 11.26 5.24 25.64
CA GLU A 220 11.87 4.01 26.14
C GLU A 220 10.87 2.89 26.46
N ALA A 221 9.70 3.25 26.98
CA ALA A 221 8.66 2.28 27.29
C ALA A 221 8.04 1.68 26.03
N ILE A 222 7.78 2.51 25.02
CA ILE A 222 7.21 2.12 23.72
C ILE A 222 8.21 1.28 22.93
N GLY A 223 9.49 1.64 22.93
CA GLY A 223 10.54 0.88 22.25
C GLY A 223 10.72 -0.56 22.74
N LYS A 224 10.16 -0.90 23.92
CA LYS A 224 10.14 -2.27 24.45
C LYS A 224 8.93 -3.09 23.97
N VAL A 225 7.96 -2.45 23.29
CA VAL A 225 6.77 -3.13 22.79
C VAL A 225 7.11 -3.87 21.50
N ASN A 226 6.82 -5.15 21.47
CA ASN A 226 7.12 -5.97 20.29
C ASN A 226 6.30 -5.52 19.08
N GLY A 227 6.97 -5.27 17.96
CA GLY A 227 6.36 -4.77 16.72
C GLY A 227 6.41 -3.25 16.56
N VAL A 228 6.91 -2.51 17.54
CA VAL A 228 7.21 -1.08 17.40
C VAL A 228 8.65 -0.92 16.93
N VAL A 229 8.83 -0.12 15.90
CA VAL A 229 10.12 0.25 15.32
C VAL A 229 10.15 1.78 15.12
N GLU A 230 11.33 2.37 14.95
CA GLU A 230 11.47 3.79 14.62
C GLU A 230 10.81 4.74 15.66
N VAL A 231 11.13 4.55 16.92
CA VAL A 231 10.59 5.40 17.99
C VAL A 231 11.36 6.73 18.01
N VAL A 232 10.65 7.82 17.75
CA VAL A 232 11.17 9.19 17.83
C VAL A 232 10.57 9.87 19.06
N ASP A 233 11.41 10.45 19.92
CA ASP A 233 10.97 11.12 21.16
C ASP A 233 10.34 12.51 20.93
N GLY A 234 10.39 13.02 19.69
CA GLY A 234 9.79 14.29 19.31
C GLY A 234 10.50 15.52 19.87
N LEU A 235 11.62 15.34 20.55
CA LEU A 235 12.38 16.45 21.15
C LEU A 235 13.20 17.16 20.06
N ARG A 236 12.88 18.42 19.80
CA ARG A 236 13.69 19.32 18.97
C ARG A 236 14.48 20.24 19.89
N VAL A 237 15.78 20.07 19.93
CA VAL A 237 16.67 21.06 20.56
C VAL A 237 16.85 22.15 19.51
N ALA A 238 16.23 23.31 19.76
CA ALA A 238 16.50 24.49 18.95
C ALA A 238 17.96 24.89 19.20
N GLY A 239 18.78 24.82 18.13
CA GLY A 239 20.14 25.28 18.13
C GLY A 239 20.21 26.81 18.01
#